data_9abaa19bfe99cdfebe241e5cd11bea75
#
_entry.id   9abaa19bfe99cdfebe241e5cd11bea75
#
_cell.length_a   1.000
_cell.length_b   1.000
_cell.length_c   1.000
_cell.angle_alpha   90.00
_cell.angle_beta   90.00
_cell.angle_gamma   90.00
#
_symmetry.space_group_name_H-M   'P 1'
#
loop_
_entity.id
_entity.type
_entity.pdbx_description
1 polymer ?
#
loop_
_entity_poly.entity_id
_entity_poly.type
_entity_poly.pdbx_seq_one_letter_code
_entity_poly.pdbx_strand_id
1 'polypeptide(L)'
;MRSLIRAGRPSRALVAVLLAATTWLGATVGVADELLLQRVEDVPLGGRTTRLDYASFDSSRHLLFIAHLGDSAVIVFDTTRQRVISRVAGVSKVHGVLAIPELGRVYASATGSNEVVAIDASTLQITARMPGGVYPDGMAYVPDVHSLYVSDEHGDTETVIDVTTNTPVATIPLDGEVGNTQYDAISKHVFVNVQTRGQLAEIDPATNRVVARIDLPGAEGNHGLLIEPEQRRAFIACEDNDKLLVLNLETRRIVASFGLGHGPDVLAFDPRLHRLYVASESGDVSLFRAENGDVTKVGDVAVGPNAHVVAVDPDTNRVYFPLMSVDRHTLLRIMRPIAADRP
;
A
#
# COMPACT_ATOMS: atom_id res chain seq x y z
N MET A 1 -15.34 70.98 73.11
CA MET A 1 -15.81 70.33 74.33
C MET A 1 -15.78 68.87 74.17
N ARG A 2 -14.78 68.25 74.75
CA ARG A 2 -14.85 67.22 75.82
C ARG A 2 -15.94 66.16 75.53
N SER A 3 -15.69 64.84 75.37
CA SER A 3 -15.24 63.99 76.47
C SER A 3 -14.80 62.60 75.90
N LEU A 4 -13.75 62.13 76.48
CA LEU A 4 -13.25 60.76 76.61
C LEU A 4 -14.31 59.73 76.99
N ILE A 5 -14.16 58.46 76.62
CA ILE A 5 -14.12 57.27 77.52
C ILE A 5 -13.70 56.04 76.70
N ARG A 6 -12.54 55.46 76.94
CA ARG A 6 -12.08 54.14 77.40
C ARG A 6 -12.72 52.91 76.77
N ALA A 7 -11.98 52.19 76.02
CA ALA A 7 -11.23 50.94 76.33
C ALA A 7 -12.10 49.71 76.67
N GLY A 8 -11.94 48.71 75.85
CA GLY A 8 -12.34 47.32 76.08
C GLY A 8 -11.75 46.42 75.07
N ARG A 9 -10.65 45.78 75.41
CA ARG A 9 -10.12 44.60 74.61
C ARG A 9 -10.94 43.39 75.03
N PRO A 10 -11.27 42.52 74.02
CA PRO A 10 -11.27 41.08 74.29
C PRO A 10 -10.42 40.30 73.32
N SER A 11 -9.67 39.46 73.92
CA SER A 11 -9.16 38.13 73.64
C SER A 11 -9.20 37.63 72.17
N ARG A 12 -8.00 37.33 71.75
CA ARG A 12 -7.69 36.52 70.50
C ARG A 12 -8.16 35.09 70.74
N ALA A 13 -9.16 34.67 69.97
CA ALA A 13 -9.43 33.26 69.74
C ALA A 13 -8.74 32.89 68.40
N LEU A 14 -7.72 32.04 68.51
CA LEU A 14 -7.08 31.38 67.32
C LEU A 14 -8.10 30.38 66.80
N VAL A 15 -8.63 30.64 65.61
CA VAL A 15 -9.29 29.61 64.78
C VAL A 15 -8.25 29.02 63.86
N ALA A 16 -7.83 27.82 64.16
CA ALA A 16 -6.97 27.04 63.27
C ALA A 16 -7.83 26.48 62.11
N VAL A 17 -7.69 27.06 60.94
CA VAL A 17 -8.26 26.49 59.66
C VAL A 17 -7.32 25.43 59.19
N LEU A 18 -7.68 24.16 59.37
CA LEU A 18 -7.05 23.03 58.69
C LEU A 18 -7.44 23.06 57.20
N LEU A 19 -6.54 23.52 56.36
CA LEU A 19 -6.61 23.27 54.92
C LEU A 19 -6.23 21.80 54.64
N ALA A 20 -7.20 20.96 54.42
CA ALA A 20 -6.99 19.64 53.84
C ALA A 20 -6.66 19.81 52.36
N ALA A 21 -5.37 19.73 52.01
CA ALA A 21 -4.92 19.64 50.61
C ALA A 21 -5.22 18.23 50.11
N THR A 22 -6.35 18.07 49.41
CA THR A 22 -6.61 16.88 48.60
C THR A 22 -5.75 16.94 47.36
N THR A 23 -4.60 16.27 47.38
CA THR A 23 -3.82 15.99 46.19
C THR A 23 -4.57 15.00 45.34
N TRP A 24 -5.21 15.47 44.26
CA TRP A 24 -5.63 14.62 43.18
C TRP A 24 -4.39 14.12 42.43
N LEU A 25 -3.95 12.90 42.71
CA LEU A 25 -3.11 12.16 41.78
C LEU A 25 -3.99 11.83 40.57
N GLY A 26 -3.93 12.68 39.56
CA GLY A 26 -4.40 12.34 38.24
C GLY A 26 -3.51 11.18 37.72
N ALA A 27 -3.99 9.96 37.83
CA ALA A 27 -3.43 8.86 37.06
C ALA A 27 -3.67 9.20 35.61
N THR A 28 -2.65 9.71 34.90
CA THR A 28 -2.59 9.66 33.46
C THR A 28 -2.54 8.18 33.12
N VAL A 29 -3.69 7.60 32.79
CA VAL A 29 -3.75 6.36 32.06
C VAL A 29 -3.08 6.69 30.73
N GLY A 30 -1.78 6.43 30.63
CA GLY A 30 -1.11 6.36 29.36
C GLY A 30 -1.83 5.26 28.59
N VAL A 31 -2.58 5.62 27.55
CA VAL A 31 -2.98 4.68 26.51
C VAL A 31 -1.65 4.13 26.02
N ALA A 32 -1.31 2.90 26.39
CA ALA A 32 -0.23 2.19 25.76
C ALA A 32 -0.63 2.15 24.29
N ASP A 33 0.15 2.81 23.43
CA ASP A 33 0.04 2.66 21.99
C ASP A 33 0.12 1.15 21.74
N GLU A 34 -1.01 0.54 21.42
CA GLU A 34 -1.08 -0.89 21.16
C GLU A 34 -0.27 -1.08 19.88
N LEU A 35 0.94 -1.66 20.04
CA LEU A 35 1.82 -1.89 18.92
C LEU A 35 1.11 -2.78 17.91
N LEU A 36 0.65 -2.21 16.81
CA LEU A 36 -0.09 -2.93 15.77
C LEU A 36 0.81 -3.84 14.93
N LEU A 37 2.06 -3.41 14.75
CA LEU A 37 3.11 -4.12 14.05
C LEU A 37 4.38 -4.17 14.89
N GLN A 38 4.98 -5.34 14.96
CA GLN A 38 6.30 -5.56 15.57
C GLN A 38 7.36 -5.69 14.50
N ARG A 39 8.44 -4.93 14.61
CA ARG A 39 9.62 -5.12 13.76
C ARG A 39 10.28 -6.46 14.08
N VAL A 40 10.50 -7.25 13.04
CA VAL A 40 11.22 -8.53 13.10
C VAL A 40 12.69 -8.29 12.79
N GLU A 41 12.99 -7.61 11.67
CA GLU A 41 14.35 -7.38 11.21
C GLU A 41 14.40 -6.19 10.24
N ASP A 42 15.56 -5.56 10.14
CA ASP A 42 15.93 -4.61 9.10
C ASP A 42 17.09 -5.22 8.30
N VAL A 43 16.86 -5.52 7.01
CA VAL A 43 17.87 -6.16 6.16
C VAL A 43 18.37 -5.16 5.11
N PRO A 44 19.69 -4.89 5.02
CA PRO A 44 20.22 -4.02 3.99
C PRO A 44 19.92 -4.53 2.58
N LEU A 45 19.29 -3.70 1.77
CA LEU A 45 19.08 -3.99 0.35
C LEU A 45 20.30 -3.63 -0.49
N GLY A 46 21.13 -2.67 -0.05
CA GLY A 46 22.26 -2.11 -0.80
C GLY A 46 21.80 -1.28 -2.00
N GLY A 47 22.75 -0.86 -2.84
CA GLY A 47 22.48 0.08 -3.93
C GLY A 47 22.45 1.53 -3.46
N ARG A 48 22.00 2.44 -4.34
CA ARG A 48 21.85 3.86 -4.00
C ARG A 48 20.63 4.09 -3.11
N THR A 49 20.68 5.10 -2.27
CA THR A 49 19.55 5.54 -1.44
C THR A 49 18.58 6.38 -2.28
N THR A 50 17.87 5.70 -3.19
CA THR A 50 16.92 6.29 -4.13
C THR A 50 15.58 5.56 -4.04
N ARG A 51 14.53 6.10 -4.67
CA ARG A 51 13.18 5.57 -4.63
C ARG A 51 13.16 4.06 -4.95
N LEU A 52 12.51 3.31 -4.10
CA LEU A 52 12.01 1.97 -4.33
C LEU A 52 10.53 2.12 -4.69
N ASP A 53 10.03 1.24 -5.50
CA ASP A 53 8.64 1.29 -5.92
C ASP A 53 7.98 -0.06 -5.67
N TYR A 54 7.07 -0.55 -6.51
CA TYR A 54 6.31 -1.76 -6.22
C TYR A 54 7.16 -2.95 -5.79
N ALA A 55 6.54 -3.84 -5.02
CA ALA A 55 7.10 -5.14 -4.67
C ALA A 55 6.08 -6.25 -4.91
N SER A 56 6.55 -7.40 -5.39
CA SER A 56 5.71 -8.57 -5.65
C SER A 56 6.31 -9.84 -5.08
N PHE A 57 5.50 -10.63 -4.38
CA PHE A 57 5.93 -11.84 -3.69
C PHE A 57 5.57 -13.10 -4.48
N ASP A 58 6.59 -13.90 -4.81
CA ASP A 58 6.42 -15.27 -5.32
C ASP A 58 6.44 -16.23 -4.14
N SER A 59 5.26 -16.67 -3.70
CA SER A 59 5.11 -17.59 -2.58
C SER A 59 5.69 -18.97 -2.88
N SER A 60 5.64 -19.40 -4.13
CA SER A 60 6.13 -20.72 -4.54
C SER A 60 7.64 -20.87 -4.45
N ARG A 61 8.37 -19.75 -4.61
CA ARG A 61 9.84 -19.69 -4.54
C ARG A 61 10.35 -18.99 -3.29
N HIS A 62 9.46 -18.41 -2.48
CA HIS A 62 9.80 -17.55 -1.35
C HIS A 62 10.71 -16.38 -1.75
N LEU A 63 10.42 -15.75 -2.88
CA LEU A 63 11.16 -14.61 -3.41
C LEU A 63 10.30 -13.35 -3.40
N LEU A 64 10.87 -12.27 -2.92
CA LEU A 64 10.29 -10.94 -3.04
C LEU A 64 11.07 -10.17 -4.12
N PHE A 65 10.37 -9.72 -5.14
CA PHE A 65 10.89 -8.87 -6.20
C PHE A 65 10.55 -7.42 -5.86
N ILE A 66 11.55 -6.54 -5.86
CA ILE A 66 11.38 -5.13 -5.47
C ILE A 66 11.90 -4.25 -6.59
N ALA A 67 11.10 -3.34 -7.08
CA ALA A 67 11.50 -2.34 -8.04
C ALA A 67 12.41 -1.30 -7.37
N HIS A 68 13.66 -1.18 -7.84
CA HIS A 68 14.58 -0.13 -7.41
C HIS A 68 14.73 0.90 -8.54
N LEU A 69 13.80 1.83 -8.58
CA LEU A 69 13.64 2.82 -9.63
C LEU A 69 14.95 3.56 -9.93
N GLY A 70 15.56 4.12 -8.91
CA GLY A 70 16.77 4.93 -9.09
C GLY A 70 18.01 4.14 -9.54
N ASP A 71 18.07 2.82 -9.29
CA ASP A 71 19.15 1.95 -9.77
C ASP A 71 18.80 1.25 -11.10
N SER A 72 17.57 1.44 -11.60
CA SER A 72 17.07 0.78 -12.82
C SER A 72 17.28 -0.75 -12.75
N ALA A 73 16.91 -1.33 -11.61
CA ALA A 73 17.12 -2.74 -11.32
C ALA A 73 15.97 -3.32 -10.47
N VAL A 74 15.64 -4.58 -10.70
CA VAL A 74 14.78 -5.36 -9.82
C VAL A 74 15.66 -6.08 -8.78
N ILE A 75 15.44 -5.81 -7.50
CA ILE A 75 16.09 -6.52 -6.40
C ILE A 75 15.36 -7.83 -6.19
N VAL A 76 16.09 -8.93 -6.02
CA VAL A 76 15.53 -10.24 -5.69
C VAL A 76 15.97 -10.62 -4.28
N PHE A 77 14.99 -10.72 -3.39
CA PHE A 77 15.19 -11.01 -1.98
C PHE A 77 14.65 -12.39 -1.62
N ASP A 78 15.47 -13.25 -1.05
CA ASP A 78 15.08 -14.56 -0.53
C ASP A 78 14.50 -14.38 0.89
N THR A 79 13.19 -14.60 1.04
CA THR A 79 12.50 -14.38 2.31
C THR A 79 12.78 -15.48 3.34
N THR A 80 13.21 -16.67 2.90
CA THR A 80 13.63 -17.77 3.79
C THR A 80 15.01 -17.51 4.38
N ARG A 81 15.96 -17.05 3.53
CA ARG A 81 17.35 -16.76 3.94
C ARG A 81 17.54 -15.32 4.42
N GLN A 82 16.51 -14.48 4.27
CA GLN A 82 16.48 -13.08 4.65
C GLN A 82 17.67 -12.29 4.07
N ARG A 83 17.89 -12.41 2.75
CA ARG A 83 18.98 -11.71 2.06
C ARG A 83 18.68 -11.45 0.60
N VAL A 84 19.30 -10.42 0.07
CA VAL A 84 19.34 -10.18 -1.38
C VAL A 84 20.18 -11.28 -2.03
N ILE A 85 19.61 -11.94 -3.05
CA ILE A 85 20.28 -13.00 -3.82
C ILE A 85 20.66 -12.55 -5.22
N SER A 86 19.99 -11.51 -5.77
CA SER A 86 20.28 -10.99 -7.10
C SER A 86 19.80 -9.56 -7.28
N ARG A 87 20.30 -8.92 -8.33
CA ARG A 87 19.82 -7.66 -8.88
C ARG A 87 19.76 -7.79 -10.40
N VAL A 88 18.55 -7.74 -10.94
CA VAL A 88 18.34 -7.77 -12.38
C VAL A 88 18.45 -6.33 -12.90
N ALA A 89 19.62 -6.00 -13.43
CA ALA A 89 19.91 -4.65 -13.93
C ALA A 89 19.33 -4.43 -15.34
N GLY A 90 19.26 -3.16 -15.77
CA GLY A 90 18.84 -2.79 -17.12
C GLY A 90 17.32 -2.69 -17.29
N VAL A 91 16.56 -2.58 -16.20
CA VAL A 91 15.13 -2.25 -16.22
C VAL A 91 15.00 -0.75 -15.93
N SER A 92 15.00 0.06 -16.98
CA SER A 92 15.13 1.52 -16.91
C SER A 92 14.05 2.16 -16.06
N LYS A 93 14.41 2.83 -14.95
CA LYS A 93 13.48 3.48 -13.99
C LYS A 93 12.28 2.57 -13.68
N VAL A 94 12.56 1.35 -13.26
CA VAL A 94 11.51 0.36 -12.97
C VAL A 94 10.56 0.88 -11.89
N HIS A 95 9.25 0.87 -12.19
CA HIS A 95 8.17 1.14 -11.24
C HIS A 95 7.46 -0.16 -10.86
N GLY A 96 6.61 -0.70 -11.73
CA GLY A 96 5.87 -1.92 -11.48
C GLY A 96 6.73 -3.17 -11.52
N VAL A 97 6.41 -4.14 -10.67
CA VAL A 97 6.92 -5.51 -10.72
C VAL A 97 5.81 -6.46 -10.33
N LEU A 98 5.63 -7.53 -11.13
CA LEU A 98 4.60 -8.55 -10.91
C LEU A 98 5.18 -9.95 -11.12
N ALA A 99 5.26 -10.73 -10.05
CA ALA A 99 5.60 -12.15 -10.12
C ALA A 99 4.34 -12.96 -10.49
N ILE A 100 4.49 -13.87 -11.45
CA ILE A 100 3.43 -14.79 -11.90
C ILE A 100 3.97 -16.21 -11.74
N PRO A 101 3.77 -16.83 -10.56
CA PRO A 101 4.38 -18.13 -10.22
C PRO A 101 4.04 -19.24 -11.21
N GLU A 102 2.79 -19.31 -11.69
CA GLU A 102 2.35 -20.33 -12.65
C GLU A 102 3.04 -20.25 -14.00
N LEU A 103 3.52 -19.06 -14.39
CA LEU A 103 4.33 -18.89 -15.61
C LEU A 103 5.84 -19.03 -15.35
N GLY A 104 6.25 -19.06 -14.07
CA GLY A 104 7.67 -18.97 -13.70
C GLY A 104 8.33 -17.67 -14.16
N ARG A 105 7.57 -16.58 -14.25
CA ARG A 105 8.01 -15.29 -14.78
C ARG A 105 7.73 -14.14 -13.82
N VAL A 106 8.52 -13.10 -13.99
CA VAL A 106 8.29 -11.79 -13.36
C VAL A 106 8.26 -10.77 -14.50
N TYR A 107 7.24 -9.93 -14.50
CA TYR A 107 7.17 -8.79 -15.39
C TYR A 107 7.53 -7.52 -14.64
N ALA A 108 8.18 -6.59 -15.33
CA ALA A 108 8.57 -5.32 -14.76
C ALA A 108 8.35 -4.18 -15.78
N SER A 109 7.73 -3.09 -15.33
CA SER A 109 7.56 -1.89 -16.15
C SER A 109 8.86 -1.07 -16.13
N ALA A 110 9.54 -1.01 -17.27
CA ALA A 110 10.72 -0.21 -17.49
C ALA A 110 10.31 1.19 -17.97
N THR A 111 9.73 1.96 -17.07
CA THR A 111 9.06 3.25 -17.32
C THR A 111 9.97 4.24 -18.02
N GLY A 112 11.27 4.24 -17.69
CA GLY A 112 12.25 5.13 -18.33
C GLY A 112 12.54 4.83 -19.80
N SER A 113 12.09 3.69 -20.33
CA SER A 113 12.21 3.32 -21.76
C SER A 113 10.88 2.99 -22.42
N ASN A 114 9.76 3.16 -21.70
CA ASN A 114 8.42 2.79 -22.16
C ASN A 114 8.35 1.32 -22.62
N GLU A 115 8.93 0.42 -21.82
CA GLU A 115 8.98 -1.00 -22.09
C GLU A 115 8.39 -1.79 -20.92
N VAL A 116 7.94 -3.01 -21.20
CA VAL A 116 7.70 -4.07 -20.22
C VAL A 116 8.75 -5.14 -20.43
N VAL A 117 9.34 -5.59 -19.32
CA VAL A 117 10.44 -6.56 -19.33
C VAL A 117 9.95 -7.87 -18.72
N ALA A 118 10.16 -9.00 -19.40
CA ALA A 118 9.95 -10.32 -18.83
C ALA A 118 11.26 -10.90 -18.29
N ILE A 119 11.22 -11.39 -17.06
CA ILE A 119 12.33 -12.00 -16.33
C ILE A 119 11.96 -13.45 -16.03
N ASP A 120 12.83 -14.40 -16.31
CA ASP A 120 12.67 -15.78 -15.85
C ASP A 120 12.95 -15.86 -14.34
N ALA A 121 11.96 -16.34 -13.57
CA ALA A 121 12.02 -16.34 -12.10
C ALA A 121 13.05 -17.33 -11.53
N SER A 122 13.53 -18.29 -12.32
CA SER A 122 14.51 -19.30 -11.88
C SER A 122 15.93 -18.89 -12.19
N THR A 123 16.17 -18.37 -13.41
CA THR A 123 17.50 -17.94 -13.87
C THR A 123 17.79 -16.47 -13.54
N LEU A 124 16.75 -15.69 -13.25
CA LEU A 124 16.80 -14.25 -13.00
C LEU A 124 17.38 -13.46 -14.18
N GLN A 125 17.18 -13.98 -15.41
CA GLN A 125 17.61 -13.34 -16.64
C GLN A 125 16.43 -12.69 -17.35
N ILE A 126 16.67 -11.55 -17.98
CA ILE A 126 15.70 -10.91 -18.88
C ILE A 126 15.55 -11.80 -20.11
N THR A 127 14.32 -12.23 -20.41
CA THR A 127 13.99 -13.12 -21.52
C THR A 127 13.31 -12.38 -22.68
N ALA A 128 12.63 -11.27 -22.41
CA ALA A 128 11.99 -10.46 -23.43
C ALA A 128 11.89 -8.99 -22.99
N ARG A 129 11.79 -8.11 -24.01
CA ARG A 129 11.42 -6.70 -23.87
C ARG A 129 10.30 -6.42 -24.85
N MET A 130 9.24 -5.82 -24.36
CA MET A 130 8.04 -5.52 -25.13
C MET A 130 7.77 -4.02 -25.06
N PRO A 131 7.34 -3.37 -26.15
CA PRO A 131 6.89 -1.99 -26.05
C PRO A 131 5.67 -1.89 -25.12
N GLY A 132 5.69 -0.94 -24.21
CA GLY A 132 4.56 -0.45 -23.42
C GLY A 132 4.06 0.86 -24.00
N GLY A 133 3.05 1.46 -23.38
CA GLY A 133 2.63 2.82 -23.67
C GLY A 133 3.53 3.86 -22.98
N VAL A 134 3.03 5.06 -22.83
CA VAL A 134 3.77 6.16 -22.19
C VAL A 134 3.69 6.01 -20.67
N TYR A 135 4.83 5.84 -20.04
CA TYR A 135 4.98 5.66 -18.60
C TYR A 135 4.28 4.39 -18.08
N PRO A 136 4.69 3.18 -18.51
CA PRO A 136 4.12 1.94 -18.00
C PRO A 136 4.42 1.80 -16.50
N ASP A 137 3.41 1.45 -15.70
CA ASP A 137 3.48 1.39 -14.24
C ASP A 137 2.89 0.09 -13.68
N GLY A 138 1.68 0.11 -13.10
CA GLY A 138 1.02 -1.04 -12.52
C GLY A 138 0.67 -2.13 -13.53
N MET A 139 0.56 -3.38 -13.06
CA MET A 139 0.28 -4.52 -13.94
C MET A 139 -0.66 -5.53 -13.30
N ALA A 140 -1.53 -6.14 -14.12
CA ALA A 140 -2.36 -7.27 -13.71
C ALA A 140 -2.29 -8.40 -14.75
N TYR A 141 -2.24 -9.63 -14.28
CA TYR A 141 -2.26 -10.81 -15.15
C TYR A 141 -3.66 -11.42 -15.19
N VAL A 142 -4.15 -11.74 -16.40
CA VAL A 142 -5.43 -12.40 -16.65
C VAL A 142 -5.17 -13.80 -17.18
N PRO A 143 -5.29 -14.84 -16.35
CA PRO A 143 -4.91 -16.21 -16.74
C PRO A 143 -5.80 -16.79 -17.84
N ASP A 144 -7.10 -16.47 -17.84
CA ASP A 144 -8.07 -17.03 -18.81
C ASP A 144 -7.75 -16.65 -20.27
N VAL A 145 -7.09 -15.55 -20.51
CA VAL A 145 -6.71 -15.06 -21.85
C VAL A 145 -5.20 -14.93 -22.04
N HIS A 146 -4.40 -15.41 -21.08
CA HIS A 146 -2.94 -15.34 -21.06
C HIS A 146 -2.39 -13.96 -21.39
N SER A 147 -2.99 -12.92 -20.80
CA SER A 147 -2.64 -11.53 -21.07
C SER A 147 -2.25 -10.76 -19.82
N LEU A 148 -1.23 -9.93 -19.98
CA LEU A 148 -0.80 -8.94 -19.01
C LEU A 148 -1.41 -7.59 -19.39
N TYR A 149 -2.08 -6.95 -18.46
CA TYR A 149 -2.61 -5.59 -18.55
C TYR A 149 -1.64 -4.66 -17.84
N VAL A 150 -1.27 -3.58 -18.49
CA VAL A 150 -0.24 -2.63 -18.01
C VAL A 150 -0.79 -1.23 -18.09
N SER A 151 -0.88 -0.55 -16.96
CA SER A 151 -1.27 0.86 -16.89
C SER A 151 -0.18 1.72 -17.51
N ASP A 152 -0.54 2.50 -18.51
CA ASP A 152 0.33 3.52 -19.11
C ASP A 152 -0.07 4.88 -18.53
N GLU A 153 0.47 5.21 -17.37
CA GLU A 153 -0.01 6.28 -16.49
C GLU A 153 -0.20 7.61 -17.22
N HIS A 154 0.84 8.08 -17.92
CA HIS A 154 0.80 9.32 -18.68
C HIS A 154 0.37 9.15 -20.15
N GLY A 155 0.03 7.92 -20.53
CA GLY A 155 -0.49 7.59 -21.86
C GLY A 155 -2.00 7.60 -21.94
N ASP A 156 -2.70 7.71 -20.80
CA ASP A 156 -4.16 7.60 -20.69
C ASP A 156 -4.70 6.29 -21.28
N THR A 157 -3.88 5.21 -21.23
CA THR A 157 -4.19 3.92 -21.87
C THR A 157 -3.84 2.74 -20.97
N GLU A 158 -4.37 1.58 -21.34
CA GLU A 158 -3.94 0.27 -20.85
C GLU A 158 -3.34 -0.51 -22.00
N THR A 159 -2.09 -0.94 -21.89
CA THR A 159 -1.45 -1.82 -22.87
C THR A 159 -1.70 -3.27 -22.50
N VAL A 160 -2.15 -4.08 -23.48
CA VAL A 160 -2.39 -5.51 -23.29
C VAL A 160 -1.32 -6.31 -24.02
N ILE A 161 -0.63 -7.21 -23.30
CA ILE A 161 0.47 -8.03 -23.79
C ILE A 161 0.09 -9.50 -23.69
N ASP A 162 0.14 -10.24 -24.81
CA ASP A 162 0.07 -11.70 -24.78
C ASP A 162 1.37 -12.28 -24.21
N VAL A 163 1.28 -12.96 -23.06
CA VAL A 163 2.44 -13.49 -22.34
C VAL A 163 3.00 -14.79 -22.96
N THR A 164 2.29 -15.41 -23.90
CA THR A 164 2.79 -16.59 -24.63
C THR A 164 3.74 -16.21 -25.75
N THR A 165 3.43 -15.11 -26.41
CA THR A 165 4.23 -14.58 -27.55
C THR A 165 5.12 -13.41 -27.12
N ASN A 166 4.90 -12.82 -25.98
CA ASN A 166 5.52 -11.58 -25.49
C ASN A 166 5.35 -10.43 -26.49
N THR A 167 4.13 -10.25 -27.00
CA THR A 167 3.80 -9.18 -27.95
C THR A 167 2.59 -8.36 -27.47
N PRO A 168 2.59 -7.03 -27.63
CA PRO A 168 1.39 -6.22 -27.42
C PRO A 168 0.30 -6.63 -28.42
N VAL A 169 -0.92 -6.79 -27.93
CA VAL A 169 -2.09 -7.20 -28.71
C VAL A 169 -3.19 -6.16 -28.74
N ALA A 170 -3.23 -5.24 -27.79
CA ALA A 170 -4.18 -4.14 -27.76
C ALA A 170 -3.62 -2.95 -26.98
N THR A 171 -4.18 -1.76 -27.26
CA THR A 171 -4.05 -0.55 -26.44
C THR A 171 -5.45 -0.02 -26.24
N ILE A 172 -5.88 0.13 -24.98
CA ILE A 172 -7.24 0.49 -24.60
C ILE A 172 -7.24 1.93 -24.09
N PRO A 173 -7.90 2.89 -24.77
CA PRO A 173 -7.98 4.26 -24.28
C PRO A 173 -8.86 4.36 -23.04
N LEU A 174 -8.40 5.08 -22.02
CA LEU A 174 -9.11 5.29 -20.76
C LEU A 174 -9.57 6.75 -20.55
N ASP A 175 -9.16 7.65 -21.43
CA ASP A 175 -9.55 9.07 -21.47
C ASP A 175 -9.15 9.89 -20.25
N GLY A 176 -8.09 9.50 -19.58
CA GLY A 176 -7.50 10.19 -18.43
C GLY A 176 -6.32 9.42 -17.86
N GLU A 177 -5.49 10.09 -17.09
CA GLU A 177 -4.32 9.51 -16.42
C GLU A 177 -4.72 8.29 -15.59
N VAL A 178 -3.99 7.19 -15.74
CA VAL A 178 -4.34 5.92 -15.14
C VAL A 178 -3.46 5.61 -13.92
N GLY A 179 -4.07 5.05 -12.90
CA GLY A 179 -3.39 4.47 -11.76
C GLY A 179 -3.27 2.95 -11.89
N ASN A 180 -3.33 2.26 -10.77
CA ASN A 180 -3.18 0.82 -10.72
C ASN A 180 -4.31 0.07 -11.41
N THR A 181 -3.93 -1.09 -11.94
CA THR A 181 -4.84 -2.07 -12.58
C THR A 181 -4.88 -3.37 -11.76
N GLN A 182 -6.03 -4.02 -11.69
CA GLN A 182 -6.25 -5.28 -10.97
C GLN A 182 -7.23 -6.18 -11.72
N TYR A 183 -6.98 -7.50 -11.70
CA TYR A 183 -7.90 -8.51 -12.20
C TYR A 183 -8.79 -9.05 -11.08
N ASP A 184 -10.11 -9.07 -11.32
CA ASP A 184 -11.08 -9.73 -10.44
C ASP A 184 -11.42 -11.13 -10.99
N ALA A 185 -10.94 -12.16 -10.34
CA ALA A 185 -11.14 -13.54 -10.74
C ALA A 185 -12.61 -14.00 -10.67
N ILE A 186 -13.48 -13.29 -9.96
CA ILE A 186 -14.91 -13.63 -9.85
C ILE A 186 -15.70 -13.08 -11.04
N SER A 187 -15.58 -11.78 -11.33
CA SER A 187 -16.22 -11.18 -12.51
C SER A 187 -15.47 -11.50 -13.80
N LYS A 188 -14.21 -11.90 -13.71
CA LYS A 188 -13.28 -12.09 -14.83
C LYS A 188 -13.01 -10.83 -15.61
N HIS A 189 -13.12 -9.67 -14.97
CA HIS A 189 -12.84 -8.37 -15.55
C HIS A 189 -11.58 -7.76 -14.95
N VAL A 190 -10.98 -6.85 -15.70
CA VAL A 190 -9.89 -5.99 -15.23
C VAL A 190 -10.48 -4.65 -14.82
N PHE A 191 -10.02 -4.15 -13.69
CA PHE A 191 -10.38 -2.84 -13.16
C PHE A 191 -9.16 -1.94 -13.15
N VAL A 192 -9.34 -0.70 -13.62
CA VAL A 192 -8.26 0.28 -13.74
C VAL A 192 -8.71 1.61 -13.14
N ASN A 193 -7.91 2.17 -12.26
CA ASN A 193 -8.13 3.53 -11.76
C ASN A 193 -7.88 4.56 -12.87
N VAL A 194 -8.81 5.50 -13.04
CA VAL A 194 -8.64 6.67 -13.91
C VAL A 194 -8.59 7.91 -13.02
N GLN A 195 -7.36 8.30 -12.65
CA GLN A 195 -7.06 9.25 -11.57
C GLN A 195 -7.69 10.63 -11.80
N THR A 196 -7.48 11.19 -12.99
CA THR A 196 -7.96 12.53 -13.36
C THR A 196 -9.47 12.60 -13.57
N ARG A 197 -10.16 11.44 -13.51
CA ARG A 197 -11.63 11.35 -13.66
C ARG A 197 -12.35 11.00 -12.37
N GLY A 198 -11.64 10.56 -11.33
CA GLY A 198 -12.28 10.00 -10.13
C GLY A 198 -13.17 8.79 -10.48
N GLN A 199 -12.67 7.91 -11.35
CA GLN A 199 -13.42 6.76 -11.86
C GLN A 199 -12.60 5.48 -11.78
N LEU A 200 -13.30 4.34 -11.73
CA LEU A 200 -12.76 3.01 -11.96
C LEU A 200 -13.32 2.49 -13.28
N ALA A 201 -12.46 2.24 -14.26
CA ALA A 201 -12.84 1.61 -15.51
C ALA A 201 -12.89 0.10 -15.34
N GLU A 202 -13.91 -0.55 -15.92
CA GLU A 202 -14.06 -2.01 -15.97
C GLU A 202 -13.87 -2.47 -17.41
N ILE A 203 -12.91 -3.37 -17.64
CA ILE A 203 -12.52 -3.88 -18.95
C ILE A 203 -12.89 -5.35 -19.04
N ASP A 204 -13.51 -5.76 -20.14
CA ASP A 204 -13.73 -7.15 -20.50
C ASP A 204 -12.50 -7.69 -21.25
N PRO A 205 -11.75 -8.64 -20.68
CA PRO A 205 -10.55 -9.20 -21.31
C PRO A 205 -10.82 -10.02 -22.58
N ALA A 206 -12.05 -10.52 -22.76
CA ALA A 206 -12.39 -11.28 -23.97
C ALA A 206 -12.47 -10.38 -25.20
N THR A 207 -12.75 -9.09 -24.99
CA THR A 207 -12.94 -8.11 -26.08
C THR A 207 -11.91 -6.97 -26.04
N ASN A 208 -11.14 -6.83 -24.96
CA ASN A 208 -10.25 -5.71 -24.70
C ASN A 208 -10.97 -4.35 -24.79
N ARG A 209 -12.16 -4.26 -24.21
CA ARG A 209 -12.98 -3.04 -24.22
C ARG A 209 -13.44 -2.64 -22.84
N VAL A 210 -13.50 -1.34 -22.60
CA VAL A 210 -14.16 -0.78 -21.42
C VAL A 210 -15.66 -1.07 -21.54
N VAL A 211 -16.20 -1.81 -20.57
CA VAL A 211 -17.60 -2.22 -20.50
C VAL A 211 -18.39 -1.39 -19.50
N ALA A 212 -17.72 -0.76 -18.54
CA ALA A 212 -18.31 0.15 -17.59
C ALA A 212 -17.29 1.17 -17.07
N ARG A 213 -17.82 2.31 -16.59
CA ARG A 213 -17.08 3.29 -15.79
C ARG A 213 -17.86 3.52 -14.50
N ILE A 214 -17.20 3.36 -13.38
CA ILE A 214 -17.79 3.47 -12.05
C ILE A 214 -17.27 4.77 -11.44
N ASP A 215 -18.17 5.72 -11.19
CA ASP A 215 -17.82 6.96 -10.50
C ASP A 215 -17.42 6.69 -9.05
N LEU A 216 -16.39 7.35 -8.59
CA LEU A 216 -15.84 7.23 -7.23
C LEU A 216 -16.05 8.55 -6.46
N PRO A 217 -17.27 8.81 -5.95
CA PRO A 217 -17.52 10.05 -5.22
C PRO A 217 -16.61 10.18 -4.01
N GLY A 218 -15.90 11.29 -3.96
CA GLY A 218 -14.93 11.60 -2.90
C GLY A 218 -13.49 11.16 -3.21
N ALA A 219 -13.21 10.61 -4.40
CA ALA A 219 -11.86 10.35 -4.87
C ALA A 219 -11.22 11.62 -5.44
N GLU A 220 -9.94 11.83 -5.11
CA GLU A 220 -9.04 12.77 -5.76
C GLU A 220 -7.69 12.06 -5.90
N GLY A 221 -7.20 11.89 -7.14
CA GLY A 221 -5.98 11.13 -7.42
C GLY A 221 -6.10 9.64 -7.00
N ASN A 222 -7.15 8.94 -7.47
CA ASN A 222 -7.32 7.51 -7.17
C ASN A 222 -6.28 6.68 -7.93
N HIS A 223 -5.17 6.40 -7.25
CA HIS A 223 -4.02 5.69 -7.78
C HIS A 223 -3.97 4.22 -7.36
N GLY A 224 -3.77 3.95 -6.08
CA GLY A 224 -3.67 2.60 -5.56
C GLY A 224 -4.97 1.80 -5.68
N LEU A 225 -4.88 0.52 -6.06
CA LEU A 225 -6.02 -0.38 -6.21
C LEU A 225 -5.68 -1.78 -5.69
N LEU A 226 -6.57 -2.34 -4.87
CA LEU A 226 -6.53 -3.74 -4.48
C LEU A 226 -7.94 -4.31 -4.50
N ILE A 227 -8.12 -5.44 -5.18
CA ILE A 227 -9.38 -6.19 -5.20
C ILE A 227 -9.28 -7.37 -4.23
N GLU A 228 -10.26 -7.46 -3.35
CA GLU A 228 -10.51 -8.62 -2.50
C GLU A 228 -11.77 -9.32 -3.04
N PRO A 229 -11.60 -10.41 -3.82
CA PRO A 229 -12.70 -10.99 -4.58
C PRO A 229 -13.73 -11.70 -3.73
N GLU A 230 -13.34 -12.38 -2.63
CA GLU A 230 -14.26 -13.19 -1.82
C GLU A 230 -15.35 -12.34 -1.16
N GLN A 231 -15.03 -11.14 -0.72
CA GLN A 231 -16.00 -10.21 -0.13
C GLN A 231 -16.54 -9.18 -1.12
N ARG A 232 -16.16 -9.29 -2.40
CA ARG A 232 -16.57 -8.37 -3.48
C ARG A 232 -16.25 -6.92 -3.16
N ARG A 233 -15.00 -6.65 -2.75
CA ARG A 233 -14.52 -5.31 -2.39
C ARG A 233 -13.36 -4.89 -3.28
N ALA A 234 -13.37 -3.61 -3.68
CA ALA A 234 -12.17 -2.93 -4.14
C ALA A 234 -11.78 -1.86 -3.12
N PHE A 235 -10.51 -1.84 -2.78
CA PHE A 235 -9.88 -0.84 -1.94
C PHE A 235 -9.11 0.12 -2.84
N ILE A 236 -9.41 1.41 -2.74
CA ILE A 236 -8.88 2.45 -3.62
C ILE A 236 -8.21 3.50 -2.77
N ALA A 237 -6.89 3.64 -2.93
CA ALA A 237 -6.13 4.70 -2.29
C ALA A 237 -6.11 5.94 -3.18
N CYS A 238 -6.43 7.09 -2.58
CA CYS A 238 -6.53 8.37 -3.26
C CYS A 238 -5.41 9.28 -2.74
N GLU A 239 -4.40 9.53 -3.57
CA GLU A 239 -3.18 10.24 -3.20
C GLU A 239 -3.40 11.71 -2.87
N ASP A 240 -4.26 12.39 -3.66
CA ASP A 240 -4.42 13.85 -3.57
C ASP A 240 -5.26 14.29 -2.37
N ASN A 241 -6.01 13.38 -1.73
CA ASN A 241 -6.83 13.71 -0.57
C ASN A 241 -6.70 12.72 0.61
N ASP A 242 -5.66 11.88 0.59
CA ASP A 242 -5.28 10.99 1.70
C ASP A 242 -6.44 10.09 2.18
N LYS A 243 -7.15 9.46 1.24
CA LYS A 243 -8.32 8.63 1.55
C LYS A 243 -8.19 7.21 1.03
N LEU A 244 -8.73 6.29 1.81
CA LEU A 244 -9.15 4.98 1.35
C LEU A 244 -10.64 5.01 1.04
N LEU A 245 -11.03 4.66 -0.17
CA LEU A 245 -12.41 4.35 -0.51
C LEU A 245 -12.61 2.85 -0.58
N VAL A 246 -13.72 2.36 -0.05
CA VAL A 246 -14.14 0.96 -0.14
C VAL A 246 -15.32 0.87 -1.07
N LEU A 247 -15.10 0.26 -2.23
CA LEU A 247 -16.14 0.04 -3.24
C LEU A 247 -16.70 -1.37 -3.11
N ASN A 248 -18.02 -1.50 -3.08
CA ASN A 248 -18.66 -2.78 -3.27
C ASN A 248 -18.80 -3.06 -4.78
N LEU A 249 -18.16 -4.12 -5.27
CA LEU A 249 -18.11 -4.46 -6.70
C LEU A 249 -19.46 -4.94 -7.27
N GLU A 250 -20.36 -5.48 -6.44
CA GLU A 250 -21.68 -5.92 -6.90
C GLU A 250 -22.64 -4.75 -7.09
N THR A 251 -22.67 -3.85 -6.09
CA THR A 251 -23.58 -2.69 -6.12
C THR A 251 -22.98 -1.49 -6.84
N ARG A 252 -21.65 -1.51 -7.09
CA ARG A 252 -20.87 -0.41 -7.68
C ARG A 252 -20.99 0.89 -6.90
N ARG A 253 -21.02 0.80 -5.56
CA ARG A 253 -21.15 1.94 -4.66
C ARG A 253 -20.04 1.98 -3.63
N ILE A 254 -19.59 3.18 -3.29
CA ILE A 254 -18.72 3.40 -2.13
C ILE A 254 -19.52 3.09 -0.87
N VAL A 255 -19.01 2.17 -0.06
CA VAL A 255 -19.65 1.72 1.18
C VAL A 255 -18.95 2.22 2.43
N ALA A 256 -17.69 2.63 2.32
CA ALA A 256 -16.93 3.25 3.40
C ALA A 256 -15.81 4.15 2.85
N SER A 257 -15.36 5.10 3.68
CA SER A 257 -14.22 5.96 3.42
C SER A 257 -13.45 6.22 4.71
N PHE A 258 -12.12 6.21 4.65
CA PHE A 258 -11.24 6.40 5.81
C PHE A 258 -10.10 7.35 5.45
N GLY A 259 -9.59 8.08 6.45
CA GLY A 259 -8.35 8.85 6.32
C GLY A 259 -7.13 7.93 6.36
N LEU A 260 -6.11 8.28 5.58
CA LEU A 260 -4.82 7.59 5.46
C LEU A 260 -3.66 8.52 5.85
N GLY A 261 -2.44 8.01 5.85
CA GLY A 261 -1.22 8.82 5.80
C GLY A 261 -1.13 9.60 4.48
N HIS A 262 -0.34 10.66 4.46
CA HIS A 262 -0.18 11.51 3.26
C HIS A 262 0.50 10.75 2.10
N GLY A 263 -0.07 10.88 0.90
CA GLY A 263 0.38 10.20 -0.31
C GLY A 263 0.24 8.67 -0.20
N PRO A 264 -0.97 8.13 -0.02
CA PRO A 264 -1.18 6.68 0.02
C PRO A 264 -1.03 6.08 -1.38
N ASP A 265 -0.29 4.99 -1.49
CA ASP A 265 0.09 4.42 -2.78
C ASP A 265 -0.21 2.90 -2.82
N VAL A 266 0.67 2.05 -2.29
CA VAL A 266 0.55 0.60 -2.44
C VAL A 266 -0.27 -0.03 -1.33
N LEU A 267 -1.14 -0.97 -1.74
CA LEU A 267 -1.97 -1.75 -0.84
C LEU A 267 -1.55 -3.23 -0.87
N ALA A 268 -1.62 -3.90 0.27
CA ALA A 268 -1.46 -5.35 0.36
C ALA A 268 -2.48 -5.94 1.32
N PHE A 269 -2.95 -7.15 1.01
CA PHE A 269 -3.94 -7.86 1.81
C PHE A 269 -3.39 -9.20 2.31
N ASP A 270 -3.58 -9.47 3.60
CA ASP A 270 -3.33 -10.78 4.20
C ASP A 270 -4.67 -11.51 4.31
N PRO A 271 -4.94 -12.52 3.46
CA PRO A 271 -6.22 -13.22 3.45
C PRO A 271 -6.40 -14.13 4.68
N ARG A 272 -5.33 -14.55 5.35
CA ARG A 272 -5.43 -15.38 6.56
C ARG A 272 -5.81 -14.59 7.80
N LEU A 273 -5.37 -13.36 7.86
CA LEU A 273 -5.67 -12.44 8.96
C LEU A 273 -6.81 -11.47 8.63
N HIS A 274 -7.33 -11.50 7.40
CA HIS A 274 -8.29 -10.51 6.88
C HIS A 274 -7.81 -9.07 7.13
N ARG A 275 -6.52 -8.82 6.86
CA ARG A 275 -5.87 -7.56 7.17
C ARG A 275 -5.39 -6.85 5.91
N LEU A 276 -5.86 -5.61 5.74
CA LEU A 276 -5.39 -4.72 4.69
C LEU A 276 -4.34 -3.77 5.28
N TYR A 277 -3.27 -3.57 4.52
CA TYR A 277 -2.22 -2.59 4.76
C TYR A 277 -2.24 -1.59 3.63
N VAL A 278 -2.26 -0.31 3.95
CA VAL A 278 -2.14 0.78 2.98
C VAL A 278 -0.92 1.60 3.34
N ALA A 279 0.06 1.59 2.47
CA ALA A 279 1.34 2.26 2.65
C ALA A 279 1.31 3.65 2.04
N SER A 280 1.92 4.63 2.71
CA SER A 280 1.89 6.04 2.31
C SER A 280 3.30 6.64 2.23
N GLU A 281 3.50 7.63 1.35
CA GLU A 281 4.79 8.33 1.20
C GLU A 281 5.24 9.06 2.46
N SER A 282 4.30 9.47 3.32
CA SER A 282 4.61 10.00 4.66
C SER A 282 5.44 9.05 5.52
N GLY A 283 5.44 7.75 5.17
CA GLY A 283 6.10 6.70 5.96
C GLY A 283 5.19 6.02 6.96
N ASP A 284 3.91 6.38 6.97
CA ASP A 284 2.86 5.75 7.75
C ASP A 284 2.20 4.63 6.97
N VAL A 285 1.81 3.59 7.69
CA VAL A 285 1.01 2.48 7.14
C VAL A 285 -0.28 2.39 7.92
N SER A 286 -1.40 2.50 7.21
CA SER A 286 -2.74 2.35 7.79
C SER A 286 -3.15 0.88 7.75
N LEU A 287 -3.62 0.35 8.87
CA LEU A 287 -4.06 -1.03 9.03
C LEU A 287 -5.58 -1.10 9.15
N PHE A 288 -6.17 -2.05 8.42
CA PHE A 288 -7.60 -2.30 8.46
C PHE A 288 -7.88 -3.78 8.69
N ARG A 289 -9.00 -4.07 9.34
CA ARG A 289 -9.63 -5.39 9.34
C ARG A 289 -10.74 -5.37 8.31
N ALA A 290 -10.75 -6.35 7.40
CA ALA A 290 -11.78 -6.50 6.37
C ALA A 290 -12.31 -7.93 6.41
N GLU A 291 -13.40 -8.13 7.15
CA GLU A 291 -14.00 -9.44 7.34
C GLU A 291 -15.53 -9.33 7.43
N ASN A 292 -16.25 -10.37 7.04
CA ASN A 292 -17.73 -10.47 7.10
C ASN A 292 -18.46 -9.32 6.40
N GLY A 293 -17.84 -8.72 5.37
CA GLY A 293 -18.39 -7.58 4.63
C GLY A 293 -18.14 -6.21 5.28
N ASP A 294 -17.57 -6.17 6.48
CA ASP A 294 -17.23 -4.93 7.19
C ASP A 294 -15.75 -4.59 7.02
N VAL A 295 -15.46 -3.29 7.01
CA VAL A 295 -14.09 -2.76 7.00
C VAL A 295 -13.95 -1.78 8.16
N THR A 296 -12.97 -1.99 9.01
CA THR A 296 -12.68 -1.11 10.16
C THR A 296 -11.21 -0.74 10.19
N LYS A 297 -10.91 0.53 10.41
CA LYS A 297 -9.53 0.98 10.63
C LYS A 297 -9.06 0.51 12.00
N VAL A 298 -7.93 -0.18 12.05
CA VAL A 298 -7.30 -0.66 13.29
C VAL A 298 -6.39 0.43 13.86
N GLY A 299 -5.65 1.12 12.99
CA GLY A 299 -4.79 2.23 13.36
C GLY A 299 -3.72 2.52 12.31
N ASP A 300 -2.82 3.44 12.65
CA ASP A 300 -1.69 3.83 11.80
C ASP A 300 -0.38 3.50 12.52
N VAL A 301 0.64 3.12 11.75
CA VAL A 301 1.98 2.79 12.26
C VAL A 301 3.02 3.54 11.44
N ALA A 302 3.85 4.34 12.09
CA ALA A 302 5.03 4.91 11.46
C ALA A 302 6.07 3.82 11.21
N VAL A 303 6.24 3.43 9.96
CA VAL A 303 7.14 2.35 9.55
C VAL A 303 8.54 2.87 9.23
N GLY A 304 8.63 3.98 8.55
CA GLY A 304 9.91 4.58 8.20
C GLY A 304 9.80 5.55 7.02
N PRO A 305 10.86 6.31 6.74
CA PRO A 305 10.80 7.33 5.68
C PRO A 305 10.40 6.75 4.32
N ASN A 306 9.38 7.32 3.70
CA ASN A 306 8.88 6.95 2.38
C ASN A 306 8.50 5.45 2.29
N ALA A 307 7.78 4.95 3.31
CA ALA A 307 7.31 3.56 3.35
C ALA A 307 6.02 3.40 2.54
N HIS A 308 6.00 3.81 1.27
CA HIS A 308 4.83 3.75 0.38
C HIS A 308 4.65 2.40 -0.32
N VAL A 309 5.60 1.49 -0.15
CA VAL A 309 5.57 0.13 -0.73
C VAL A 309 5.32 -0.89 0.37
N VAL A 310 4.42 -1.82 0.13
CA VAL A 310 4.12 -2.92 1.05
C VAL A 310 3.88 -4.23 0.29
N ALA A 311 4.40 -5.32 0.84
CA ALA A 311 4.08 -6.68 0.38
C ALA A 311 3.84 -7.59 1.59
N VAL A 312 2.99 -8.61 1.42
CA VAL A 312 2.63 -9.56 2.48
C VAL A 312 3.00 -10.98 2.05
N ASP A 313 3.59 -11.72 2.96
CA ASP A 313 3.69 -13.18 2.88
C ASP A 313 2.58 -13.80 3.75
N PRO A 314 1.50 -14.30 3.16
CA PRO A 314 0.37 -14.82 3.92
C PRO A 314 0.68 -16.13 4.66
N ASP A 315 1.75 -16.84 4.30
CA ASP A 315 2.14 -18.08 4.97
C ASP A 315 2.81 -17.83 6.30
N THR A 316 3.55 -16.72 6.42
CA THR A 316 4.25 -16.33 7.65
C THR A 316 3.64 -15.12 8.33
N ASN A 317 2.67 -14.45 7.72
CA ASN A 317 2.09 -13.16 8.11
C ASN A 317 3.16 -12.06 8.24
N ARG A 318 4.28 -12.20 7.53
CA ARG A 318 5.30 -11.15 7.46
C ARG A 318 4.89 -10.07 6.47
N VAL A 319 5.16 -8.85 6.86
CA VAL A 319 4.90 -7.66 6.06
C VAL A 319 6.23 -7.01 5.75
N TYR A 320 6.46 -6.72 4.49
CA TYR A 320 7.72 -6.24 3.97
C TYR A 320 7.56 -4.79 3.50
N PHE A 321 8.43 -3.92 3.99
CA PHE A 321 8.47 -2.51 3.64
C PHE A 321 9.86 -2.15 3.11
N PRO A 322 10.03 -2.02 1.80
CA PRO A 322 11.24 -1.46 1.22
C PRO A 322 11.34 0.03 1.58
N LEU A 323 12.45 0.42 2.24
CA LEU A 323 12.68 1.78 2.69
C LEU A 323 13.86 2.40 1.94
N MET A 324 13.64 3.56 1.35
CA MET A 324 14.61 4.26 0.52
C MET A 324 15.87 4.65 1.30
N SER A 325 15.71 5.20 2.51
CA SER A 325 16.82 5.72 3.28
C SER A 325 16.53 5.70 4.79
N VAL A 326 17.13 4.74 5.48
CA VAL A 326 17.22 4.72 6.95
C VAL A 326 18.70 4.78 7.30
N ASP A 327 19.12 5.80 8.06
CA ASP A 327 20.51 6.05 8.39
C ASP A 327 21.45 6.04 7.16
N ARG A 328 20.97 6.56 6.01
CA ARG A 328 21.65 6.59 4.71
C ARG A 328 21.86 5.22 4.07
N HIS A 329 21.04 4.24 4.41
CA HIS A 329 21.03 2.91 3.82
C HIS A 329 19.66 2.55 3.28
N THR A 330 19.61 1.96 2.09
CA THR A 330 18.42 1.31 1.57
C THR A 330 18.23 -0.02 2.28
N LEU A 331 17.07 -0.26 2.85
CA LEU A 331 16.80 -1.49 3.58
C LEU A 331 15.37 -2.02 3.37
N LEU A 332 15.20 -3.30 3.68
CA LEU A 332 13.90 -3.95 3.79
C LEU A 332 13.56 -4.08 5.27
N ARG A 333 12.51 -3.41 5.70
CA ARG A 333 11.95 -3.58 7.04
C ARG A 333 10.96 -4.72 7.03
N ILE A 334 11.22 -5.74 7.82
CA ILE A 334 10.35 -6.91 7.98
C ILE A 334 9.60 -6.73 9.28
N MET A 335 8.27 -6.74 9.19
CA MET A 335 7.39 -6.61 10.35
C MET A 335 6.40 -7.78 10.40
N ARG A 336 5.73 -7.93 11.51
CA ARG A 336 4.60 -8.86 11.68
C ARG A 336 3.51 -8.19 12.50
N PRO A 337 2.23 -8.50 12.26
CA PRO A 337 1.16 -8.05 13.14
C PRO A 337 1.34 -8.64 14.53
N ILE A 338 1.05 -7.84 15.55
CA ILE A 338 0.91 -8.35 16.90
C ILE A 338 -0.50 -8.92 17.01
N ALA A 339 -0.61 -10.16 17.46
CA ALA A 339 -1.92 -10.74 17.75
C ALA A 339 -2.54 -9.86 18.84
N ALA A 340 -3.67 -9.21 18.54
CA ALA A 340 -4.51 -8.71 19.60
C ALA A 340 -4.90 -9.92 20.45
N ASP A 341 -4.55 -9.92 21.73
CA ASP A 341 -5.07 -10.90 22.65
C ASP A 341 -6.59 -10.89 22.49
N ARG A 342 -7.15 -12.01 22.01
CA ARG A 342 -8.60 -12.16 21.93
C ARG A 342 -9.10 -12.15 23.37
N PRO A 343 -10.05 -11.26 23.70
CA PRO A 343 -10.66 -11.28 25.04
C PRO A 343 -11.36 -12.60 25.32
#